data_317572775abbe76581cb5865fe86e3d3
#
_entry.id   317572775abbe76581cb5865fe86e3d3
#
_cell.length_a   1.000
_cell.length_b   1.000
_cell.length_c   1.000
_cell.angle_alpha   90.00
_cell.angle_beta   90.00
_cell.angle_gamma   90.00
#
_symmetry.space_group_name_H-M   'P 1'
#
loop_
_entity.id
_entity.type
_entity.pdbx_description
1 polymer ?
#
loop_
_entity_poly.entity_id
_entity_poly.type
_entity_poly.pdbx_seq_one_letter_code
_entity_poly.pdbx_strand_id
1 'polypeptide(L)'
;KVLEETPAPNLPAGMADALFAAAVALGKAVSYRSAGTVEFVYDSAAQRFYFLEVNTRLQVEHGVTEQVWGVDLVRWMVALAAGDLPPLTALLADLTPRGHAIQARIYAEDPGRQFQPSPGLLTEVLFPPADGETLRIDRWVEAGCDVPPFFDPMLAKTIAWRPTRAEAIAEL
;
A
#
# COMPACT_ATOMS: atom_id res chain seq x y z
N LYS A 1 7.14 6.40 6.44
CA LYS A 1 7.05 5.00 5.95
C LYS A 1 7.96 4.87 4.73
N VAL A 2 8.77 3.82 4.64
CA VAL A 2 9.65 3.56 3.50
C VAL A 2 9.35 2.19 2.90
N LEU A 3 9.03 1.21 3.75
CA LEU A 3 8.68 -0.15 3.37
C LEU A 3 7.32 -0.50 3.96
N GLU A 4 6.49 -1.17 3.18
CA GLU A 4 5.21 -1.73 3.59
C GLU A 4 5.09 -3.16 3.09
N GLU A 5 4.46 -4.03 3.87
CA GLU A 5 4.23 -5.41 3.47
C GLU A 5 2.86 -5.95 3.90
N THR A 6 2.38 -6.93 3.18
CA THR A 6 1.19 -7.72 3.54
C THR A 6 1.38 -9.19 3.11
N PRO A 7 0.91 -10.17 3.94
CA PRO A 7 0.38 -10.02 5.30
C PRO A 7 1.41 -9.50 6.29
N ALA A 8 0.96 -8.88 7.39
CA ALA A 8 1.84 -8.45 8.46
C ALA A 8 2.57 -9.65 9.08
N PRO A 9 3.92 -9.64 9.17
CA PRO A 9 4.66 -10.77 9.69
C PRO A 9 4.48 -10.92 11.21
N ASN A 10 4.61 -12.14 11.69
CA ASN A 10 4.66 -12.47 13.13
C ASN A 10 3.42 -12.06 13.94
N LEU A 11 2.27 -11.87 13.32
CA LEU A 11 1.01 -11.71 14.06
C LEU A 11 0.54 -13.05 14.62
N PRO A 12 0.11 -13.12 15.88
CA PRO A 12 -0.54 -14.32 16.42
C PRO A 12 -1.81 -14.69 15.64
N ALA A 13 -2.15 -15.96 15.67
CA ALA A 13 -3.38 -16.46 15.07
C ALA A 13 -4.61 -15.66 15.59
N GLY A 14 -5.50 -15.26 14.69
CA GLY A 14 -6.69 -14.47 15.00
C GLY A 14 -6.46 -12.98 15.24
N MET A 15 -5.22 -12.50 15.35
CA MET A 15 -4.94 -11.08 15.56
C MET A 15 -5.33 -10.23 14.34
N ALA A 16 -5.03 -10.73 13.15
CA ALA A 16 -5.44 -10.03 11.92
C ALA A 16 -6.97 -9.91 11.83
N ASP A 17 -7.69 -10.99 12.16
CA ASP A 17 -9.16 -10.98 12.15
C ASP A 17 -9.74 -9.99 13.17
N ALA A 18 -9.12 -9.87 14.34
CA ALA A 18 -9.52 -8.92 15.37
C ALA A 18 -9.30 -7.46 14.90
N LEU A 19 -8.18 -7.18 14.24
CA LEU A 19 -7.88 -5.88 13.63
C LEU A 19 -8.90 -5.54 12.53
N PHE A 20 -9.19 -6.48 11.63
CA PHE A 20 -10.18 -6.29 10.57
C PHE A 20 -11.59 -6.06 11.14
N ALA A 21 -11.98 -6.84 12.15
CA ALA A 21 -13.28 -6.67 12.80
C ALA A 21 -13.41 -5.26 13.45
N ALA A 22 -12.36 -4.78 14.11
CA ALA A 22 -12.34 -3.45 14.71
C ALA A 22 -12.45 -2.34 13.63
N ALA A 23 -11.69 -2.46 12.54
CA ALA A 23 -11.74 -1.51 11.43
C ALA A 23 -13.12 -1.47 10.77
N VAL A 24 -13.72 -2.64 10.51
CA VAL A 24 -15.08 -2.75 9.94
C VAL A 24 -16.13 -2.17 10.88
N ALA A 25 -16.01 -2.40 12.19
CA ALA A 25 -16.93 -1.85 13.20
C ALA A 25 -16.90 -0.32 13.21
N LEU A 26 -15.70 0.29 13.13
CA LEU A 26 -15.54 1.74 13.02
C LEU A 26 -16.20 2.28 11.74
N GLY A 27 -15.92 1.67 10.58
CA GLY A 27 -16.50 2.08 9.31
C GLY A 27 -18.04 2.01 9.33
N LYS A 28 -18.60 0.94 9.90
CA LYS A 28 -20.06 0.78 10.04
C LYS A 28 -20.68 1.82 10.97
N ALA A 29 -20.03 2.15 12.08
CA ALA A 29 -20.54 3.11 13.07
C ALA A 29 -20.75 4.51 12.49
N VAL A 30 -19.97 4.88 11.46
CA VAL A 30 -20.05 6.19 10.79
C VAL A 30 -20.61 6.12 9.37
N SER A 31 -21.13 4.95 8.94
CA SER A 31 -21.64 4.72 7.58
C SER A 31 -20.62 5.12 6.52
N TYR A 32 -19.33 4.80 6.75
CA TYR A 32 -18.24 5.19 5.88
C TYR A 32 -18.39 4.60 4.47
N ARG A 33 -18.13 5.43 3.48
CA ARG A 33 -18.14 5.04 2.06
C ARG A 33 -16.80 5.37 1.42
N SER A 34 -16.39 4.54 0.46
CA SER A 34 -15.13 4.62 -0.27
C SER A 34 -13.96 3.96 0.46
N ALA A 35 -12.75 4.04 -0.14
CA ALA A 35 -11.54 3.49 0.46
C ALA A 35 -11.07 4.32 1.66
N GLY A 36 -10.60 3.64 2.66
CA GLY A 36 -10.01 4.25 3.85
C GLY A 36 -9.14 3.24 4.58
N THR A 37 -8.35 3.73 5.52
CA THR A 37 -7.45 2.90 6.31
C THR A 37 -7.62 3.24 7.78
N VAL A 38 -7.84 2.21 8.59
CA VAL A 38 -7.76 2.33 10.05
C VAL A 38 -6.39 1.87 10.48
N GLU A 39 -5.62 2.74 11.09
CA GLU A 39 -4.28 2.44 11.57
C GLU A 39 -4.30 2.02 13.04
N PHE A 40 -3.51 0.99 13.35
CA PHE A 40 -3.34 0.47 14.69
C PHE A 40 -1.85 0.33 15.00
N VAL A 41 -1.50 0.46 16.28
CA VAL A 41 -0.20 0.03 16.80
C VAL A 41 -0.38 -1.30 17.49
N TYR A 42 0.42 -2.29 17.10
CA TYR A 42 0.44 -3.60 17.73
C TYR A 42 1.64 -3.73 18.69
N ASP A 43 1.36 -3.96 19.96
CA ASP A 43 2.36 -4.28 20.98
C ASP A 43 2.56 -5.80 21.04
N SER A 44 3.67 -6.27 20.51
CA SER A 44 3.99 -7.69 20.45
C SER A 44 4.28 -8.31 21.82
N ALA A 45 4.73 -7.53 22.80
CA ALA A 45 5.00 -8.02 24.15
C ALA A 45 3.69 -8.22 24.93
N ALA A 46 2.78 -7.26 24.82
CA ALA A 46 1.45 -7.34 25.44
C ALA A 46 0.44 -8.16 24.62
N GLN A 47 0.76 -8.49 23.36
CA GLN A 47 -0.15 -9.12 22.39
C GLN A 47 -1.48 -8.37 22.25
N ARG A 48 -1.40 -7.04 22.17
CA ARG A 48 -2.56 -6.15 22.10
C ARG A 48 -2.35 -5.11 21.00
N PHE A 49 -3.44 -4.66 20.38
CA PHE A 49 -3.42 -3.54 19.47
C PHE A 49 -4.17 -2.33 20.04
N TYR A 50 -3.76 -1.16 19.59
CA TYR A 50 -4.32 0.11 19.98
C TYR A 50 -4.65 0.92 18.73
N PHE A 51 -5.82 1.55 18.75
CA PHE A 51 -6.22 2.47 17.69
C PHE A 51 -5.27 3.66 17.61
N LEU A 52 -4.86 4.02 16.41
CA LEU A 52 -4.00 5.19 16.16
C LEU A 52 -4.81 6.29 15.47
N GLU A 53 -5.24 6.05 14.22
CA GLU A 53 -5.98 7.03 13.43
C GLU A 53 -6.79 6.38 12.30
N VAL A 54 -7.65 7.19 11.66
CA VAL A 54 -8.33 6.82 10.40
C VAL A 54 -7.91 7.78 9.30
N ASN A 55 -7.43 7.24 8.19
CA ASN A 55 -7.19 7.98 6.97
C ASN A 55 -8.36 7.76 6.02
N THR A 56 -9.18 8.79 5.80
CA THR A 56 -10.40 8.73 4.98
C THR A 56 -10.09 8.94 3.49
N ARG A 57 -9.09 8.26 2.99
CA ARG A 57 -8.58 8.31 1.62
C ARG A 57 -7.83 7.05 1.26
N LEU A 58 -7.59 6.86 -0.03
CA LEU A 58 -6.62 5.85 -0.47
C LEU A 58 -5.22 6.24 0.04
N GLN A 59 -4.47 5.25 0.50
CA GLN A 59 -3.08 5.45 0.95
C GLN A 59 -2.07 4.97 -0.10
N VAL A 60 -0.83 5.44 0.04
CA VAL A 60 0.27 5.11 -0.89
C VAL A 60 0.53 3.60 -0.93
N GLU A 61 0.38 2.93 0.20
CA GLU A 61 0.61 1.51 0.39
C GLU A 61 -0.50 0.58 -0.14
N HIS A 62 -1.56 1.09 -0.76
CA HIS A 62 -2.66 0.26 -1.30
C HIS A 62 -2.21 -0.83 -2.27
N GLY A 63 -1.09 -0.61 -2.98
CA GLY A 63 -0.60 -1.52 -3.98
C GLY A 63 -0.25 -2.91 -3.45
N VAL A 64 0.25 -3.04 -2.21
CA VAL A 64 0.51 -4.37 -1.63
C VAL A 64 -0.78 -5.15 -1.39
N THR A 65 -1.86 -4.46 -1.00
CA THR A 65 -3.20 -5.06 -0.86
C THR A 65 -3.72 -5.53 -2.22
N GLU A 66 -3.60 -4.68 -3.25
CA GLU A 66 -4.03 -5.02 -4.61
C GLU A 66 -3.32 -6.26 -5.14
N GLN A 67 -2.00 -6.38 -4.94
CA GLN A 67 -1.23 -7.54 -5.38
C GLN A 67 -1.62 -8.83 -4.67
N VAL A 68 -1.84 -8.80 -3.36
CA VAL A 68 -2.20 -9.99 -2.59
C VAL A 68 -3.64 -10.43 -2.84
N TRP A 69 -4.56 -9.47 -3.00
CA TRP A 69 -5.98 -9.77 -3.17
C TRP A 69 -6.44 -9.84 -4.64
N GLY A 70 -5.61 -9.43 -5.60
CA GLY A 70 -5.96 -9.42 -7.01
C GLY A 70 -7.09 -8.42 -7.33
N VAL A 71 -7.10 -7.27 -6.69
CA VAL A 71 -8.12 -6.23 -6.84
C VAL A 71 -7.52 -4.92 -7.31
N ASP A 72 -8.34 -4.05 -7.89
CA ASP A 72 -8.00 -2.67 -8.25
C ASP A 72 -8.90 -1.73 -7.42
N LEU A 73 -8.33 -1.22 -6.33
CA LEU A 73 -9.06 -0.34 -5.40
C LEU A 73 -9.40 1.00 -6.03
N VAL A 74 -8.57 1.53 -6.91
CA VAL A 74 -8.84 2.79 -7.61
C VAL A 74 -10.04 2.62 -8.53
N ARG A 75 -10.08 1.54 -9.30
CA ARG A 75 -11.24 1.19 -10.15
C ARG A 75 -12.51 1.05 -9.33
N TRP A 76 -12.43 0.39 -8.16
CA TRP A 76 -13.59 0.26 -7.27
C TRP A 76 -14.07 1.60 -6.74
N MET A 77 -13.15 2.51 -6.39
CA MET A 77 -13.51 3.87 -5.96
C MET A 77 -14.23 4.64 -7.06
N VAL A 78 -13.75 4.57 -8.29
CA VAL A 78 -14.37 5.23 -9.46
C VAL A 78 -15.75 4.63 -9.73
N ALA A 79 -15.87 3.32 -9.75
CA ALA A 79 -17.15 2.63 -9.96
C ALA A 79 -18.16 2.94 -8.84
N LEU A 80 -17.68 3.03 -7.57
CA LEU A 80 -18.52 3.44 -6.45
C LEU A 80 -19.05 4.87 -6.60
N ALA A 81 -18.20 5.78 -7.05
CA ALA A 81 -18.59 7.17 -7.29
C ALA A 81 -19.57 7.30 -8.45
N ALA A 82 -19.43 6.48 -9.48
CA ALA A 82 -20.36 6.41 -10.61
C ALA A 82 -21.69 5.72 -10.27
N GLY A 83 -21.76 4.99 -9.16
CA GLY A 83 -22.93 4.20 -8.79
C GLY A 83 -22.98 2.80 -9.46
N ASP A 84 -21.90 2.39 -10.09
CA ASP A 84 -21.80 1.16 -10.89
C ASP A 84 -21.09 0.01 -10.14
N LEU A 85 -20.65 0.23 -8.89
CA LEU A 85 -19.98 -0.81 -8.12
C LEU A 85 -21.00 -1.86 -7.65
N PRO A 86 -20.79 -3.16 -7.96
CA PRO A 86 -21.58 -4.22 -7.39
C PRO A 86 -21.55 -4.23 -5.86
N PRO A 87 -22.53 -4.83 -5.17
CA PRO A 87 -22.49 -4.98 -3.72
C PRO A 87 -21.18 -5.62 -3.26
N LEU A 88 -20.58 -5.09 -2.20
CA LEU A 88 -19.31 -5.60 -1.66
C LEU A 88 -19.36 -7.09 -1.33
N THR A 89 -20.52 -7.60 -0.87
CA THR A 89 -20.71 -9.02 -0.60
C THR A 89 -20.50 -9.90 -1.85
N ALA A 90 -20.88 -9.41 -3.02
CA ALA A 90 -20.64 -10.11 -4.27
C ALA A 90 -19.18 -10.00 -4.72
N LEU A 91 -18.56 -8.83 -4.56
CA LEU A 91 -17.16 -8.61 -4.91
C LEU A 91 -16.20 -9.42 -4.03
N LEU A 92 -16.56 -9.64 -2.76
CA LEU A 92 -15.72 -10.32 -1.79
C LEU A 92 -15.93 -11.84 -1.73
N ALA A 93 -16.99 -12.37 -2.38
CA ALA A 93 -17.40 -13.76 -2.23
C ALA A 93 -16.30 -14.78 -2.61
N ASP A 94 -15.54 -14.48 -3.65
CA ASP A 94 -14.52 -15.38 -4.20
C ASP A 94 -13.08 -14.86 -3.96
N LEU A 95 -12.93 -13.75 -3.21
CA LEU A 95 -11.61 -13.19 -2.95
C LEU A 95 -10.89 -13.95 -1.84
N THR A 96 -9.72 -14.44 -2.19
CA THR A 96 -8.77 -15.04 -1.23
C THR A 96 -7.40 -14.40 -1.39
N PRO A 97 -6.76 -13.99 -0.29
CA PRO A 97 -5.42 -13.43 -0.38
C PRO A 97 -4.41 -14.50 -0.80
N ARG A 98 -3.44 -14.12 -1.64
CA ARG A 98 -2.43 -15.02 -2.16
C ARG A 98 -1.03 -14.44 -2.01
N GLY A 99 -0.10 -15.24 -1.48
CA GLY A 99 1.30 -14.87 -1.40
C GLY A 99 1.57 -13.69 -0.47
N HIS A 100 2.67 -13.00 -0.76
CA HIS A 100 3.20 -11.88 0.00
C HIS A 100 3.58 -10.74 -0.94
N ALA A 101 3.25 -9.50 -0.57
CA ALA A 101 3.67 -8.33 -1.31
C ALA A 101 4.43 -7.37 -0.39
N ILE A 102 5.52 -6.82 -0.93
CA ILE A 102 6.35 -5.84 -0.23
C ILE A 102 6.52 -4.63 -1.16
N GLN A 103 6.31 -3.44 -0.64
CA GLN A 103 6.49 -2.18 -1.33
C GLN A 103 7.67 -1.42 -0.77
N ALA A 104 8.51 -0.86 -1.63
CA ALA A 104 9.50 0.16 -1.30
C ALA A 104 9.14 1.47 -1.97
N ARG A 105 9.22 2.57 -1.22
CA ARG A 105 9.07 3.93 -1.76
C ARG A 105 10.43 4.48 -2.14
N ILE A 106 10.51 5.06 -3.32
CA ILE A 106 11.71 5.69 -3.86
C ILE A 106 11.51 7.19 -3.78
N TYR A 107 12.38 7.86 -3.01
CA TYR A 107 12.33 9.28 -2.74
C TYR A 107 13.54 10.03 -3.28
N ALA A 108 13.32 11.26 -3.76
CA ALA A 108 14.39 12.21 -4.04
C ALA A 108 14.83 12.88 -2.73
N GLU A 109 15.57 12.14 -1.91
CA GLU A 109 16.10 12.57 -0.62
C GLU A 109 17.59 12.27 -0.52
N ASP A 110 18.34 13.10 0.19
CA ASP A 110 19.76 12.92 0.43
C ASP A 110 20.03 12.34 1.83
N PRO A 111 20.37 11.06 1.95
CA PRO A 111 20.68 10.45 3.23
C PRO A 111 21.86 11.11 3.95
N GLY A 112 22.82 11.66 3.21
CA GLY A 112 23.99 12.39 3.75
C GLY A 112 23.62 13.72 4.37
N ARG A 113 22.43 14.23 4.11
CA ARG A 113 21.88 15.47 4.65
C ARG A 113 20.59 15.26 5.45
N GLN A 114 20.56 14.21 6.24
CA GLN A 114 19.42 13.90 7.11
C GLN A 114 18.10 13.75 6.30
N PHE A 115 18.16 13.12 5.13
CA PHE A 115 17.02 12.89 4.25
C PHE A 115 16.31 14.18 3.82
N GLN A 116 17.04 15.29 3.67
CA GLN A 116 16.47 16.49 3.08
C GLN A 116 16.07 16.22 1.62
N PRO A 117 14.97 16.84 1.14
CA PRO A 117 14.59 16.77 -0.27
C PRO A 117 15.74 17.18 -1.19
N SER A 118 15.93 16.41 -2.26
CA SER A 118 16.97 16.62 -3.28
C SER A 118 16.29 16.94 -4.62
N PRO A 119 15.82 18.18 -4.81
CA PRO A 119 15.15 18.60 -6.05
C PRO A 119 16.14 18.73 -7.19
N GLY A 120 15.64 18.65 -8.42
CA GLY A 120 16.43 18.89 -9.63
C GLY A 120 16.00 18.05 -10.83
N LEU A 121 16.70 18.25 -11.93
CA LEU A 121 16.43 17.60 -13.20
C LEU A 121 16.91 16.14 -13.18
N LEU A 122 16.02 15.21 -13.53
CA LEU A 122 16.35 13.82 -13.76
C LEU A 122 16.86 13.64 -15.20
N THR A 123 18.16 13.54 -15.36
CA THR A 123 18.79 13.37 -16.70
C THR A 123 18.63 11.96 -17.24
N GLU A 124 18.50 10.99 -16.36
CA GLU A 124 18.30 9.59 -16.70
C GLU A 124 17.37 8.94 -15.65
N VAL A 125 16.45 8.08 -16.11
CA VAL A 125 15.56 7.30 -15.25
C VAL A 125 15.49 5.89 -15.79
N LEU A 126 16.05 4.93 -15.05
CA LEU A 126 16.06 3.52 -15.40
C LEU A 126 15.36 2.70 -14.31
N PHE A 127 14.40 1.92 -14.75
CA PHE A 127 13.75 0.90 -13.92
C PHE A 127 13.90 -0.47 -14.55
N PRO A 128 13.94 -1.54 -13.75
CA PRO A 128 13.93 -2.89 -14.31
C PRO A 128 12.60 -3.15 -15.06
N PRO A 129 12.58 -4.12 -16.00
CA PRO A 129 11.34 -4.58 -16.59
C PRO A 129 10.35 -5.04 -15.51
N ALA A 130 9.12 -4.57 -15.60
CA ALA A 130 8.05 -4.91 -14.67
C ALA A 130 6.88 -5.56 -15.43
N ASP A 131 6.38 -6.70 -14.95
CA ASP A 131 5.28 -7.45 -15.56
C ASP A 131 3.90 -7.05 -14.98
N GLY A 132 3.90 -6.26 -13.91
CA GLY A 132 2.70 -5.86 -13.19
C GLY A 132 2.14 -6.92 -12.24
N GLU A 133 2.65 -8.15 -12.30
CA GLU A 133 2.25 -9.28 -11.46
C GLU A 133 3.27 -9.57 -10.37
N THR A 134 4.49 -9.89 -10.75
CA THR A 134 5.57 -10.23 -9.83
C THR A 134 6.36 -9.03 -9.37
N LEU A 135 6.53 -8.07 -10.26
CA LEU A 135 7.08 -6.75 -9.99
C LEU A 135 6.20 -5.69 -10.63
N ARG A 136 5.68 -4.78 -9.82
CA ARG A 136 4.92 -3.60 -10.23
C ARG A 136 5.68 -2.33 -9.86
N ILE A 137 5.74 -1.39 -10.78
CA ILE A 137 6.38 -0.09 -10.56
C ILE A 137 5.39 1.02 -10.90
N ASP A 138 4.91 1.71 -9.88
CA ASP A 138 4.09 2.90 -10.03
C ASP A 138 4.98 4.14 -9.92
N ARG A 139 5.09 4.91 -10.99
CA ARG A 139 5.98 6.08 -11.08
C ARG A 139 5.31 7.22 -11.83
N TRP A 140 5.74 8.43 -11.52
CA TRP A 140 5.37 9.61 -12.29
C TRP A 140 6.57 10.19 -13.05
N VAL A 141 7.80 9.73 -12.75
CA VAL A 141 9.03 10.28 -13.29
C VAL A 141 9.48 9.58 -14.57
N GLU A 142 10.09 10.37 -15.46
CA GLU A 142 10.82 9.95 -16.64
C GLU A 142 12.04 10.85 -16.84
N ALA A 143 12.93 10.50 -17.77
CA ALA A 143 14.07 11.35 -18.09
C ALA A 143 13.57 12.71 -18.61
N GLY A 144 14.15 13.80 -18.08
CA GLY A 144 13.72 15.16 -18.36
C GLY A 144 12.73 15.75 -17.36
N CYS A 145 12.18 14.96 -16.42
CA CYS A 145 11.37 15.49 -15.33
C CYS A 145 12.20 16.34 -14.37
N ASP A 146 11.65 17.46 -13.94
CA ASP A 146 12.19 18.29 -12.86
C ASP A 146 11.47 17.97 -11.56
N VAL A 147 12.21 17.52 -10.56
CA VAL A 147 11.67 17.22 -9.22
C VAL A 147 11.61 18.53 -8.42
N PRO A 148 10.42 19.05 -8.13
CA PRO A 148 10.29 20.33 -7.45
C PRO A 148 10.51 20.21 -5.94
N PRO A 149 10.96 21.27 -5.25
CA PRO A 149 11.14 21.27 -3.81
C PRO A 149 9.83 21.49 -3.01
N PHE A 150 8.69 21.66 -3.68
CA PHE A 150 7.44 22.15 -3.06
C PHE A 150 6.46 21.05 -2.69
N PHE A 151 6.69 19.81 -3.15
CA PHE A 151 5.81 18.67 -2.96
C PHE A 151 6.56 17.51 -2.32
N ASP A 152 5.82 16.44 -2.00
CA ASP A 152 6.40 15.20 -1.53
C ASP A 152 7.47 14.69 -2.52
N PRO A 153 8.68 14.36 -2.05
CA PRO A 153 9.79 13.97 -2.93
C PRO A 153 9.68 12.52 -3.45
N MET A 154 8.56 11.82 -3.27
CA MET A 154 8.39 10.46 -3.76
C MET A 154 8.36 10.41 -5.28
N LEU A 155 9.26 9.64 -5.88
CA LEU A 155 9.42 9.46 -7.32
C LEU A 155 8.65 8.27 -7.85
N ALA A 156 8.69 7.18 -7.10
CA ALA A 156 8.08 5.92 -7.47
C ALA A 156 7.85 5.05 -6.23
N LYS A 157 7.10 3.98 -6.44
CA LYS A 157 7.04 2.84 -5.52
C LYS A 157 7.22 1.55 -6.33
N THR A 158 8.05 0.67 -5.82
CA THR A 158 8.24 -0.68 -6.35
C THR A 158 7.50 -1.65 -5.46
N ILE A 159 6.75 -2.58 -6.04
CA ILE A 159 5.95 -3.56 -5.32
C ILE A 159 6.29 -4.93 -5.85
N ALA A 160 6.95 -5.74 -5.02
CA ALA A 160 7.26 -7.13 -5.34
C ALA A 160 6.21 -8.05 -4.73
N TRP A 161 5.69 -8.99 -5.53
CA TRP A 161 4.79 -10.05 -5.08
C TRP A 161 5.39 -11.41 -5.38
N ARG A 162 5.32 -12.34 -4.40
CA ARG A 162 5.74 -13.74 -4.57
C ARG A 162 4.90 -14.66 -3.68
N PRO A 163 4.89 -15.98 -3.95
CA PRO A 163 4.20 -16.95 -3.11
C PRO A 163 4.65 -16.94 -1.64
N THR A 164 5.93 -16.66 -1.39
CA THR A 164 6.49 -16.59 -0.04
C THR A 164 7.10 -15.22 0.26
N ARG A 165 7.15 -14.84 1.53
CA ARG A 165 7.77 -13.60 1.98
C ARG A 165 9.25 -13.51 1.61
N ALA A 166 9.99 -14.63 1.73
CA ALA A 166 11.41 -14.67 1.40
C ALA A 166 11.67 -14.38 -0.08
N GLU A 167 10.84 -14.94 -0.95
CA GLU A 167 10.92 -14.66 -2.39
C GLU A 167 10.52 -13.22 -2.71
N ALA A 168 9.52 -12.65 -2.03
CA ALA A 168 9.13 -11.25 -2.24
C ALA A 168 10.25 -10.28 -1.80
N ILE A 169 10.97 -10.60 -0.71
CA ILE A 169 12.16 -9.84 -0.29
C ILE A 169 13.29 -9.93 -1.33
N ALA A 170 13.50 -11.10 -1.92
CA ALA A 170 14.55 -11.31 -2.90
C ALA A 170 14.25 -10.64 -4.25
N GLU A 171 12.96 -10.44 -4.56
CA GLU A 171 12.51 -9.76 -5.77
C GLU A 171 12.63 -8.24 -5.69
N LEU A 172 12.41 -7.67 -4.50
CA LEU A 172 12.46 -6.25 -4.25
C LEU A 172 13.89 -5.72 -4.24
#